data_8f896cb9afd06cc52176d7806128ede8
#
_entry.id   8f896cb9afd06cc52176d7806128ede8
#
_cell.length_a   1.000
_cell.length_b   1.000
_cell.length_c   1.000
_cell.angle_alpha   90.00
_cell.angle_beta   90.00
_cell.angle_gamma   90.00
#
_symmetry.space_group_name_H-M   'P 1'
#
loop_
_entity.id
_entity.type
_entity.pdbx_description
1 polymer ?
#
loop_
_entity_poly.entity_id
_entity_poly.type
_entity_poly.pdbx_seq_one_letter_code
_entity_poly.pdbx_strand_id
1 'polypeptide(L)'
;TELSNMSDEKKPNGFTRFIVIDKSLNANETRTWRDEEISNSFIQYYLATKIEMDIDYATGELMPRTEKLPAKIRNTGDKAKIISSNDTSGYTFRGRFKEANNASCVGYLTSQKAFNALRWLIDRQGYKNDSEVIVCWTDNGTRTPDILPSSSDDLFTDLNTGEIVPIEKQCNLGERYAKRVNKAIAGYRTDIHRNTTVYVMSLDT
;
A
#
# COMPACT_ATOMS: atom_id res chain seq x y z
N THR A 1 21.38 3.99 -33.24
CA THR A 1 20.58 3.24 -32.26
C THR A 1 19.31 2.76 -32.95
N GLU A 2 18.92 1.50 -32.78
CA GLU A 2 17.81 0.85 -33.51
C GLU A 2 16.46 1.60 -33.39
N LEU A 3 16.23 2.29 -32.28
CA LEU A 3 15.00 3.08 -32.03
C LEU A 3 14.83 4.31 -32.94
N SER A 4 15.91 4.88 -33.47
CA SER A 4 15.86 6.07 -34.34
C SER A 4 15.32 5.75 -35.73
N ASN A 5 15.36 4.48 -36.15
CA ASN A 5 14.96 4.04 -37.47
C ASN A 5 13.54 3.46 -37.54
N MET A 6 12.80 3.43 -36.42
CA MET A 6 11.42 2.97 -36.37
C MET A 6 10.45 4.11 -36.64
N SER A 7 9.41 3.88 -37.46
CA SER A 7 8.30 4.82 -37.60
C SER A 7 7.59 5.04 -36.25
N ASP A 8 7.04 6.24 -36.02
CA ASP A 8 6.43 6.61 -34.74
C ASP A 8 5.31 5.66 -34.30
N GLU A 9 4.58 5.07 -35.23
CA GLU A 9 3.54 4.06 -34.98
C GLU A 9 4.09 2.72 -34.45
N LYS A 10 5.37 2.43 -34.65
CA LYS A 10 6.03 1.18 -34.25
C LYS A 10 6.96 1.32 -33.04
N LYS A 11 7.13 2.55 -32.50
CA LYS A 11 7.96 2.74 -31.31
C LYS A 11 7.21 2.19 -30.09
N PRO A 12 7.69 1.12 -29.47
CA PRO A 12 7.03 0.61 -28.27
C PRO A 12 7.16 1.65 -27.15
N ASN A 13 6.08 1.84 -26.37
CA ASN A 13 6.15 2.55 -25.10
C ASN A 13 7.00 1.72 -24.13
N GLY A 14 8.31 1.89 -24.22
CA GLY A 14 9.29 1.16 -23.44
C GLY A 14 9.71 1.89 -22.17
N PHE A 15 9.84 1.15 -21.09
CA PHE A 15 10.45 1.66 -19.87
C PHE A 15 11.97 1.69 -20.04
N THR A 16 12.56 2.90 -20.01
CA THR A 16 14.00 3.08 -20.23
C THR A 16 14.74 3.17 -18.91
N ARG A 17 15.84 2.42 -18.78
CA ARG A 17 16.78 2.49 -17.66
C ARG A 17 18.14 2.91 -18.16
N PHE A 18 18.82 3.77 -17.42
CA PHE A 18 20.13 4.25 -17.77
C PHE A 18 21.22 3.52 -16.97
N ILE A 19 22.27 3.14 -17.64
CA ILE A 19 23.52 2.66 -17.04
C ILE A 19 24.58 3.68 -17.38
N VAL A 20 25.22 4.25 -16.36
CA VAL A 20 26.38 5.12 -16.54
C VAL A 20 27.62 4.24 -16.49
N ILE A 21 28.38 4.21 -17.58
CA ILE A 21 29.62 3.44 -17.66
C ILE A 21 30.76 4.38 -17.29
N ASP A 22 31.26 4.27 -16.08
CA ASP A 22 32.50 4.88 -15.64
C ASP A 22 33.53 3.77 -15.47
N LYS A 23 34.69 3.93 -16.09
CA LYS A 23 35.77 2.93 -16.04
C LYS A 23 36.38 2.77 -14.64
N SER A 24 36.13 3.69 -13.74
CA SER A 24 36.59 3.68 -12.35
C SER A 24 35.64 2.99 -11.37
N LEU A 25 34.38 2.71 -11.79
CA LEU A 25 33.34 2.12 -10.94
C LEU A 25 33.10 0.65 -11.28
N ASN A 26 32.70 -0.13 -10.29
CA ASN A 26 32.23 -1.49 -10.48
C ASN A 26 30.94 -1.51 -11.33
N ALA A 27 30.79 -2.49 -12.21
CA ALA A 27 29.65 -2.61 -13.11
C ALA A 27 28.27 -2.61 -12.40
N ASN A 28 28.22 -2.99 -11.12
CA ASN A 28 27.00 -2.96 -10.30
C ASN A 28 26.65 -1.56 -9.77
N GLU A 29 27.62 -0.68 -9.62
CA GLU A 29 27.48 0.69 -9.13
C GLU A 29 27.03 1.65 -10.22
N THR A 30 27.16 1.26 -11.49
CA THR A 30 26.76 2.08 -12.64
C THR A 30 25.27 2.02 -12.98
N ARG A 31 24.49 1.22 -12.25
CA ARG A 31 23.04 1.10 -12.47
C ARG A 31 22.31 2.19 -11.70
N THR A 32 21.93 3.27 -12.38
CA THR A 32 21.31 4.46 -11.75
C THR A 32 20.11 4.16 -10.87
N TRP A 33 19.35 3.10 -11.17
CA TRP A 33 18.16 2.68 -10.37
C TRP A 33 18.49 1.91 -9.08
N ARG A 34 19.77 1.61 -8.82
CA ARG A 34 20.27 0.97 -7.59
C ARG A 34 21.16 1.90 -6.77
N ASP A 35 21.46 3.06 -7.32
CA ASP A 35 22.32 4.05 -6.70
C ASP A 35 21.49 4.89 -5.73
N GLU A 36 21.83 4.80 -4.45
CA GLU A 36 21.13 5.51 -3.39
C GLU A 36 21.40 7.01 -3.42
N GLU A 37 22.59 7.44 -3.84
CA GLU A 37 22.93 8.87 -3.95
C GLU A 37 22.11 9.54 -5.04
N ILE A 38 21.98 8.89 -6.20
CA ILE A 38 21.13 9.37 -7.30
C ILE A 38 19.67 9.41 -6.87
N SER A 39 19.19 8.37 -6.21
CA SER A 39 17.81 8.31 -5.68
C SER A 39 17.56 9.43 -4.67
N ASN A 40 18.45 9.62 -3.71
CA ASN A 40 18.32 10.67 -2.70
C ASN A 40 18.42 12.07 -3.31
N SER A 41 19.36 12.29 -4.24
CA SER A 41 19.49 13.55 -4.96
C SER A 41 18.22 13.90 -5.73
N PHE A 42 17.62 12.92 -6.42
CA PHE A 42 16.36 13.11 -7.12
C PHE A 42 15.21 13.44 -6.15
N ILE A 43 15.11 12.74 -5.01
CA ILE A 43 14.09 13.01 -3.99
C ILE A 43 14.24 14.43 -3.45
N GLN A 44 15.45 14.86 -3.12
CA GLN A 44 15.70 16.21 -2.63
C GLN A 44 15.34 17.28 -3.66
N TYR A 45 15.77 17.09 -4.91
CA TYR A 45 15.41 17.97 -6.00
C TYR A 45 13.89 18.08 -6.16
N TYR A 46 13.20 16.94 -6.18
CA TYR A 46 11.75 16.89 -6.37
C TYR A 46 11.01 17.55 -5.21
N LEU A 47 11.43 17.33 -3.97
CA LEU A 47 10.85 17.99 -2.80
C LEU A 47 11.05 19.51 -2.85
N ALA A 48 12.21 19.98 -3.30
CA ALA A 48 12.50 21.40 -3.46
C ALA A 48 11.63 22.08 -4.54
N THR A 49 11.09 21.34 -5.50
CA THR A 49 10.14 21.86 -6.49
C THR A 49 8.72 22.04 -5.93
N LYS A 50 8.41 21.45 -4.77
CA LYS A 50 7.12 21.57 -4.11
C LYS A 50 7.05 22.86 -3.29
N ILE A 51 6.18 23.76 -3.68
CA ILE A 51 6.09 25.10 -3.10
C ILE A 51 5.11 25.11 -1.91
N GLU A 52 4.04 24.31 -1.98
CA GLU A 52 3.00 24.33 -0.97
C GLU A 52 3.36 23.44 0.22
N MET A 53 3.57 24.09 1.36
CA MET A 53 3.86 23.44 2.65
C MET A 53 2.62 23.45 3.51
N ASP A 54 2.36 22.36 4.21
CA ASP A 54 1.26 22.26 5.16
C ASP A 54 1.61 21.22 6.25
N ILE A 55 0.81 21.18 7.31
CA ILE A 55 0.99 20.22 8.39
C ILE A 55 0.52 18.84 7.92
N ASP A 56 1.42 17.88 7.94
CA ASP A 56 1.07 16.47 7.73
C ASP A 56 0.31 15.93 8.93
N TYR A 57 -0.94 15.54 8.74
CA TYR A 57 -1.79 15.03 9.82
C TYR A 57 -1.34 13.68 10.40
N ALA A 58 -0.47 12.96 9.70
CA ALA A 58 0.07 11.70 10.20
C ALA A 58 1.27 11.91 11.15
N THR A 59 2.12 12.90 10.89
CA THR A 59 3.35 13.13 11.66
C THR A 59 3.30 14.38 12.53
N GLY A 60 2.43 15.34 12.21
CA GLY A 60 2.38 16.67 12.84
C GLY A 60 3.47 17.62 12.35
N GLU A 61 4.26 17.24 11.35
CA GLU A 61 5.37 18.03 10.83
C GLU A 61 4.94 18.88 9.63
N LEU A 62 5.60 20.05 9.48
CA LEU A 62 5.43 20.89 8.29
C LEU A 62 6.25 20.28 7.15
N MET A 63 5.56 19.90 6.05
CA MET A 63 6.23 19.29 4.90
C MET A 63 5.49 19.62 3.59
N PRO A 64 6.12 19.35 2.43
CA PRO A 64 5.47 19.53 1.14
C PRO A 64 4.15 18.74 1.07
N ARG A 65 3.08 19.44 0.71
CA ARG A 65 1.73 18.87 0.61
C ARG A 65 1.60 17.91 -0.58
N THR A 66 0.82 16.87 -0.40
CA THR A 66 0.39 16.01 -1.51
C THR A 66 -0.84 16.62 -2.17
N GLU A 67 -0.76 17.01 -3.43
CA GLU A 67 -1.91 17.52 -4.20
C GLU A 67 -2.94 16.41 -4.50
N LYS A 68 -2.46 15.24 -4.86
CA LYS A 68 -3.29 14.08 -5.21
C LYS A 68 -2.71 12.82 -4.59
N LEU A 69 -3.46 12.21 -3.70
CA LEU A 69 -3.09 10.94 -3.12
C LEU A 69 -3.09 9.82 -4.18
N PRO A 70 -2.20 8.83 -4.03
CA PRO A 70 -2.08 7.75 -4.99
C PRO A 70 -3.39 6.97 -5.16
N ALA A 71 -3.72 6.65 -6.41
CA ALA A 71 -4.72 5.66 -6.78
C ALA A 71 -4.04 4.32 -7.10
N LYS A 72 -4.78 3.34 -7.58
CA LYS A 72 -4.28 2.03 -8.01
C LYS A 72 -3.61 1.26 -6.86
N ILE A 73 -4.26 1.25 -5.72
CA ILE A 73 -3.72 0.59 -4.53
C ILE A 73 -3.97 -0.91 -4.59
N ARG A 74 -5.19 -1.34 -4.87
CA ARG A 74 -5.57 -2.76 -4.93
C ARG A 74 -5.06 -3.46 -6.19
N ASN A 75 -5.20 -2.79 -7.33
CA ASN A 75 -4.75 -3.28 -8.63
C ASN A 75 -4.50 -2.11 -9.60
N THR A 76 -3.91 -2.39 -10.76
CA THR A 76 -3.52 -1.39 -11.76
C THR A 76 -4.70 -0.69 -12.44
N GLY A 77 -5.88 -1.32 -12.47
CA GLY A 77 -7.11 -0.77 -13.04
C GLY A 77 -7.92 0.09 -12.07
N ASP A 78 -7.65 -0.03 -10.78
CA ASP A 78 -8.39 0.66 -9.73
C ASP A 78 -8.07 2.15 -9.69
N LYS A 79 -9.09 2.98 -9.89
CA LYS A 79 -8.99 4.43 -9.82
C LYS A 79 -9.41 5.00 -8.45
N ALA A 80 -9.93 4.15 -7.57
CA ALA A 80 -10.33 4.55 -6.23
C ALA A 80 -9.13 5.02 -5.41
N LYS A 81 -9.39 5.95 -4.50
CA LYS A 81 -8.42 6.49 -3.56
C LYS A 81 -8.89 6.17 -2.15
N ILE A 82 -7.97 5.75 -1.29
CA ILE A 82 -8.28 5.48 0.11
C ILE A 82 -8.67 6.77 0.85
N ILE A 83 -8.01 7.88 0.51
CA ILE A 83 -8.28 9.19 1.06
C ILE A 83 -8.57 10.14 -0.09
N SER A 84 -9.70 10.84 -0.05
CA SER A 84 -10.09 11.84 -1.03
C SER A 84 -10.87 12.97 -0.37
N SER A 85 -10.55 14.21 -0.73
CA SER A 85 -11.24 15.41 -0.26
C SER A 85 -11.40 16.44 -1.37
N ASN A 86 -11.39 15.99 -2.63
CA ASN A 86 -11.37 16.87 -3.81
C ASN A 86 -12.77 17.18 -4.39
N ASP A 87 -13.84 16.81 -3.69
CA ASP A 87 -15.21 17.16 -4.09
C ASP A 87 -15.45 18.67 -3.94
N THR A 88 -16.04 19.27 -4.94
CA THR A 88 -16.35 20.69 -4.98
C THR A 88 -17.85 20.98 -4.93
N SER A 89 -18.67 19.93 -5.04
CA SER A 89 -20.12 19.99 -4.91
C SER A 89 -20.61 18.93 -3.94
N GLY A 90 -21.50 19.31 -3.03
CA GLY A 90 -22.01 18.40 -2.03
C GLY A 90 -21.12 18.14 -0.81
N TYR A 91 -19.83 18.37 -0.92
CA TYR A 91 -18.85 18.23 0.18
C TYR A 91 -18.88 16.87 0.89
N THR A 92 -19.13 15.80 0.16
CA THR A 92 -19.33 14.44 0.71
C THR A 92 -18.07 13.94 1.44
N PHE A 93 -16.90 14.10 0.81
CA PHE A 93 -15.61 13.65 1.37
C PHE A 93 -14.88 14.77 2.13
N ARG A 94 -15.29 16.01 1.95
CA ARG A 94 -14.70 17.18 2.57
C ARG A 94 -15.40 17.58 3.86
N GLY A 95 -16.66 17.19 4.02
CA GLY A 95 -17.49 17.51 5.18
C GLY A 95 -17.66 19.03 5.34
N ARG A 96 -17.39 19.54 6.53
CA ARG A 96 -17.52 20.98 6.88
C ARG A 96 -16.39 21.88 6.33
N PHE A 97 -15.35 21.31 5.75
CA PHE A 97 -14.18 22.07 5.34
C PHE A 97 -14.36 22.67 3.94
N LYS A 98 -13.97 23.93 3.77
CA LYS A 98 -14.04 24.62 2.49
C LYS A 98 -12.91 24.18 1.55
N GLU A 99 -11.72 24.01 2.10
CA GLU A 99 -10.53 23.61 1.35
C GLU A 99 -10.22 22.12 1.54
N ALA A 100 -9.75 21.49 0.49
CA ALA A 100 -9.45 20.06 0.50
C ALA A 100 -8.34 19.69 1.49
N ASN A 101 -7.33 20.53 1.63
CA ASN A 101 -6.22 20.35 2.56
C ASN A 101 -6.64 20.46 4.02
N ASN A 102 -7.65 21.27 4.34
CA ASN A 102 -8.18 21.35 5.70
C ASN A 102 -8.95 20.07 6.10
N ALA A 103 -9.48 19.35 5.13
CA ALA A 103 -10.19 18.10 5.39
C ALA A 103 -9.22 16.92 5.49
N SER A 104 -8.18 16.92 4.66
CA SER A 104 -7.20 15.82 4.62
C SER A 104 -5.89 16.37 4.06
N CYS A 105 -4.93 16.59 4.94
CA CYS A 105 -3.57 16.95 4.58
C CYS A 105 -2.63 15.82 4.93
N VAL A 106 -2.06 15.18 3.90
CA VAL A 106 -1.01 14.17 4.03
C VAL A 106 0.22 14.67 3.29
N GLY A 107 1.34 14.73 3.98
CA GLY A 107 2.60 15.17 3.39
C GLY A 107 3.04 14.27 2.24
N TYR A 108 3.74 14.86 1.28
CA TYR A 108 4.15 14.12 0.08
C TYR A 108 4.98 12.89 0.42
N LEU A 109 6.00 13.06 1.26
CA LEU A 109 6.89 11.97 1.62
C LEU A 109 6.15 10.86 2.39
N THR A 110 5.29 11.24 3.34
CA THR A 110 4.43 10.31 4.10
C THR A 110 3.53 9.53 3.16
N SER A 111 2.87 10.22 2.22
CA SER A 111 1.98 9.56 1.26
C SER A 111 2.73 8.56 0.39
N GLN A 112 3.89 8.92 -0.14
CA GLN A 112 4.68 8.01 -0.98
C GLN A 112 5.14 6.78 -0.22
N LYS A 113 5.65 6.94 0.99
CA LYS A 113 6.08 5.82 1.84
C LYS A 113 4.91 4.88 2.18
N ALA A 114 3.81 5.45 2.69
CA ALA A 114 2.66 4.66 3.15
C ALA A 114 2.00 3.90 2.01
N PHE A 115 1.70 4.54 0.89
CA PHE A 115 1.00 3.89 -0.22
C PHE A 115 1.88 2.92 -1.00
N ASN A 116 3.18 3.17 -1.12
CA ASN A 116 4.09 2.20 -1.72
C ASN A 116 4.29 0.97 -0.83
N ALA A 117 4.41 1.16 0.48
CA ALA A 117 4.45 0.05 1.43
C ALA A 117 3.16 -0.78 1.37
N LEU A 118 1.99 -0.13 1.33
CA LEU A 118 0.71 -0.82 1.23
C LEU A 118 0.58 -1.62 -0.08
N ARG A 119 0.95 -1.06 -1.23
CA ARG A 119 0.98 -1.81 -2.49
C ARG A 119 1.90 -3.01 -2.42
N TRP A 120 3.10 -2.83 -1.87
CA TRP A 120 4.05 -3.91 -1.70
C TRP A 120 3.51 -5.03 -0.78
N LEU A 121 2.85 -4.67 0.32
CA LEU A 121 2.19 -5.64 1.21
C LEU A 121 1.06 -6.39 0.49
N ILE A 122 0.22 -5.68 -0.27
CA ILE A 122 -0.86 -6.28 -1.05
C ILE A 122 -0.32 -7.26 -2.10
N ASP A 123 0.75 -6.89 -2.79
CA ASP A 123 1.33 -7.75 -3.82
C ASP A 123 2.05 -8.95 -3.24
N ARG A 124 2.64 -8.81 -2.04
CA ARG A 124 3.40 -9.87 -1.37
C ARG A 124 2.52 -10.85 -0.60
N GLN A 125 1.52 -10.37 0.11
CA GLN A 125 0.76 -11.16 1.08
C GLN A 125 -0.73 -10.82 1.15
N GLY A 126 -1.23 -9.96 0.26
CA GLY A 126 -2.64 -9.62 0.21
C GLY A 126 -3.48 -10.77 -0.34
N TYR A 127 -4.59 -11.05 0.31
CA TYR A 127 -5.65 -11.89 -0.23
C TYR A 127 -6.55 -11.05 -1.13
N LYS A 128 -6.71 -11.47 -2.37
CA LYS A 128 -7.53 -10.77 -3.38
C LYS A 128 -8.73 -11.62 -3.73
N ASN A 129 -9.91 -11.06 -3.59
CA ASN A 129 -11.17 -11.68 -3.97
C ASN A 129 -12.04 -10.63 -4.69
N ASP A 130 -12.17 -10.76 -6.01
CA ASP A 130 -12.90 -9.83 -6.88
C ASP A 130 -12.62 -8.34 -6.57
N SER A 131 -13.54 -7.67 -5.88
CA SER A 131 -13.46 -6.26 -5.50
C SER A 131 -12.68 -6.02 -4.21
N GLU A 132 -12.58 -7.03 -3.35
CA GLU A 132 -12.00 -6.93 -2.02
C GLU A 132 -10.53 -7.35 -1.99
N VAL A 133 -9.73 -6.61 -1.24
CA VAL A 133 -8.36 -6.98 -0.88
C VAL A 133 -8.20 -6.93 0.62
N ILE A 134 -7.78 -8.04 1.22
CA ILE A 134 -7.44 -8.10 2.64
C ILE A 134 -5.93 -8.23 2.78
N VAL A 135 -5.34 -7.40 3.60
CA VAL A 135 -3.91 -7.44 3.92
C VAL A 135 -3.71 -7.34 5.42
N CYS A 136 -2.71 -8.05 5.93
CA CYS A 136 -2.34 -8.01 7.33
C CYS A 136 -0.83 -7.88 7.49
N TRP A 137 -0.40 -7.22 8.55
CA TRP A 137 1.01 -7.07 8.90
C TRP A 137 1.16 -6.85 10.41
N THR A 138 2.39 -6.94 10.88
CA THR A 138 2.74 -6.70 12.28
C THR A 138 3.61 -5.44 12.39
N ASP A 139 3.62 -4.82 13.55
CA ASP A 139 4.47 -3.67 13.88
C ASP A 139 5.97 -4.01 13.85
N ASN A 140 6.33 -5.24 14.13
CA ASN A 140 7.72 -5.70 14.26
C ASN A 140 8.21 -6.56 13.07
N GLY A 141 7.40 -6.71 12.02
CA GLY A 141 7.74 -7.50 10.84
C GLY A 141 7.65 -9.02 11.03
N THR A 142 7.15 -9.51 12.15
CA THR A 142 6.87 -10.93 12.35
C THR A 142 5.84 -11.41 11.33
N ARG A 143 6.03 -12.60 10.79
CA ARG A 143 5.10 -13.17 9.82
C ARG A 143 3.71 -13.36 10.44
N THR A 144 2.69 -12.84 9.76
CA THR A 144 1.29 -13.10 10.11
C THR A 144 0.85 -14.47 9.60
N PRO A 145 -0.13 -15.12 10.25
CA PRO A 145 -0.79 -16.30 9.71
C PRO A 145 -1.39 -16.02 8.33
N ASP A 146 -1.49 -17.01 7.49
CA ASP A 146 -2.14 -16.88 6.18
C ASP A 146 -3.63 -16.53 6.36
N ILE A 147 -4.15 -15.66 5.50
CA ILE A 147 -5.55 -15.20 5.57
C ILE A 147 -6.49 -16.37 5.29
N LEU A 148 -6.15 -17.21 4.31
CA LEU A 148 -6.82 -18.48 4.08
C LEU A 148 -6.01 -19.61 4.73
N PRO A 149 -6.65 -20.50 5.49
CA PRO A 149 -6.00 -21.70 5.98
C PRO A 149 -5.64 -22.62 4.81
N SER A 150 -4.53 -23.30 4.94
CA SER A 150 -4.06 -24.28 3.94
C SER A 150 -4.89 -25.58 3.93
N SER A 151 -5.81 -25.77 4.88
CA SER A 151 -6.74 -26.90 4.93
C SER A 151 -8.20 -26.44 4.94
N SER A 152 -9.04 -27.15 4.19
CA SER A 152 -10.47 -26.90 4.11
C SER A 152 -11.21 -27.06 5.46
N ASP A 153 -10.67 -27.85 6.38
CA ASP A 153 -11.28 -28.11 7.69
C ASP A 153 -11.30 -26.88 8.61
N ASP A 154 -10.30 -25.99 8.48
CA ASP A 154 -10.25 -24.73 9.25
C ASP A 154 -11.22 -23.65 8.73
N LEU A 155 -11.73 -23.78 7.50
CA LEU A 155 -12.67 -22.82 6.91
C LEU A 155 -14.10 -23.00 7.42
N PHE A 156 -14.48 -24.24 7.79
CA PHE A 156 -15.87 -24.61 8.05
C PHE A 156 -16.18 -24.90 9.51
N THR A 157 -15.17 -25.04 10.35
CA THR A 157 -15.38 -25.39 11.75
C THR A 157 -15.07 -24.22 12.66
N ASP A 158 -16.08 -23.67 13.30
CA ASP A 158 -15.84 -22.84 14.48
C ASP A 158 -15.37 -23.78 15.59
N LEU A 159 -14.07 -23.75 15.90
CA LEU A 159 -13.37 -24.68 16.79
C LEU A 159 -13.95 -24.77 18.20
N ASN A 160 -14.92 -23.96 18.56
CA ASN A 160 -15.55 -23.99 19.88
C ASN A 160 -16.97 -24.56 19.91
N THR A 161 -17.68 -24.61 18.80
CA THR A 161 -19.10 -25.01 18.81
C THR A 161 -19.41 -26.23 17.97
N GLY A 162 -18.48 -26.65 17.06
CA GLY A 162 -18.77 -27.74 16.13
C GLY A 162 -19.88 -27.42 15.12
N GLU A 163 -20.39 -26.20 15.09
CA GLU A 163 -21.43 -25.77 14.17
C GLU A 163 -20.84 -25.44 12.80
N ILE A 164 -21.39 -26.08 11.78
CA ILE A 164 -21.14 -25.73 10.36
C ILE A 164 -21.82 -24.40 10.10
N VAL A 165 -21.04 -23.33 9.92
CA VAL A 165 -21.60 -22.01 9.60
C VAL A 165 -22.04 -22.01 8.14
N PRO A 166 -23.34 -21.76 7.83
CA PRO A 166 -23.83 -21.71 6.46
C PRO A 166 -23.09 -20.67 5.61
N ILE A 167 -22.87 -21.00 4.34
CA ILE A 167 -22.14 -20.21 3.34
C ILE A 167 -22.70 -18.77 3.17
N GLU A 168 -23.95 -18.55 3.51
CA GLU A 168 -24.65 -17.26 3.38
C GLU A 168 -24.16 -16.15 4.32
N LYS A 169 -23.31 -16.45 5.31
CA LYS A 169 -22.71 -15.47 6.23
C LYS A 169 -21.25 -15.12 5.88
N GLN A 170 -20.85 -15.26 4.64
CA GLN A 170 -19.47 -14.98 4.20
C GLN A 170 -19.08 -13.50 4.10
N CYS A 171 -19.95 -12.58 4.54
CA CYS A 171 -19.73 -11.14 4.29
C CYS A 171 -18.65 -10.48 5.14
N ASN A 172 -17.83 -11.18 5.93
CA ASN A 172 -16.77 -10.51 6.68
C ASN A 172 -15.54 -11.37 6.91
N LEU A 173 -14.83 -11.69 5.81
CA LEU A 173 -13.59 -12.47 5.85
C LEU A 173 -12.53 -11.77 6.71
N GLY A 174 -12.43 -10.44 6.62
CA GLY A 174 -11.51 -9.63 7.42
C GLY A 174 -11.79 -9.75 8.94
N GLU A 175 -13.05 -9.71 9.34
CA GLU A 175 -13.43 -9.87 10.76
C GLU A 175 -13.15 -11.29 11.26
N ARG A 176 -13.44 -12.31 10.46
CA ARG A 176 -13.12 -13.70 10.80
C ARG A 176 -11.62 -13.91 10.94
N TYR A 177 -10.85 -13.33 10.04
CA TYR A 177 -9.40 -13.35 10.12
C TYR A 177 -8.89 -12.63 11.37
N ALA A 178 -9.41 -11.44 11.69
CA ALA A 178 -9.05 -10.71 12.90
C ALA A 178 -9.35 -11.52 14.17
N LYS A 179 -10.50 -12.21 14.24
CA LYS A 179 -10.83 -13.11 15.34
C LYS A 179 -9.85 -14.30 15.47
N ARG A 180 -9.41 -14.87 14.32
CA ARG A 180 -8.39 -15.93 14.31
C ARG A 180 -7.03 -15.43 14.81
N VAL A 181 -6.61 -14.26 14.37
CA VAL A 181 -5.37 -13.62 14.82
C VAL A 181 -5.43 -13.35 16.33
N ASN A 182 -6.54 -12.82 16.84
CA ASN A 182 -6.70 -12.60 18.27
C ASN A 182 -6.64 -13.91 19.08
N LYS A 183 -7.22 -15.01 18.59
CA LYS A 183 -7.10 -16.33 19.22
C LYS A 183 -5.64 -16.82 19.20
N ALA A 184 -4.90 -16.61 18.10
CA ALA A 184 -3.48 -16.98 18.00
C ALA A 184 -2.63 -16.19 19.02
N ILE A 185 -2.86 -14.88 19.14
CA ILE A 185 -2.19 -14.01 20.13
C ILE A 185 -2.52 -14.44 21.57
N ALA A 186 -3.74 -14.87 21.82
CA ALA A 186 -4.18 -15.31 23.16
C ALA A 186 -3.55 -16.65 23.63
N GLY A 187 -2.70 -17.27 22.83
CA GLY A 187 -1.91 -18.44 23.25
C GLY A 187 -2.31 -19.78 22.63
N TYR A 188 -3.18 -19.78 21.62
CA TYR A 188 -3.54 -21.01 20.87
C TYR A 188 -2.51 -21.39 19.80
N ARG A 189 -1.61 -20.46 19.41
CA ARG A 189 -0.44 -20.69 18.56
C ARG A 189 0.74 -19.87 19.08
N THR A 190 1.93 -20.46 19.04
CA THR A 190 3.17 -19.86 19.58
C THR A 190 3.87 -18.90 18.61
N ASP A 191 3.32 -18.73 17.39
CA ASP A 191 4.01 -18.07 16.29
C ASP A 191 3.96 -16.54 16.37
N ILE A 192 3.04 -15.98 17.14
CA ILE A 192 2.91 -14.53 17.34
C ILE A 192 3.15 -14.20 18.82
N HIS A 193 4.15 -13.37 19.07
CA HIS A 193 4.47 -12.93 20.43
C HIS A 193 3.31 -12.11 21.02
N ARG A 194 3.01 -12.27 22.32
CA ARG A 194 1.87 -11.62 23.00
C ARG A 194 1.87 -10.08 22.90
N ASN A 195 3.05 -9.48 22.74
CA ASN A 195 3.20 -8.02 22.63
C ASN A 195 3.26 -7.51 21.19
N THR A 196 2.94 -8.35 20.20
CA THR A 196 2.92 -7.97 18.78
C THR A 196 1.59 -7.35 18.42
N THR A 197 1.59 -6.14 17.87
CA THR A 197 0.41 -5.52 17.28
C THR A 197 0.22 -6.03 15.86
N VAL A 198 -0.95 -6.58 15.56
CA VAL A 198 -1.32 -7.03 14.23
C VAL A 198 -2.35 -6.09 13.64
N TYR A 199 -2.05 -5.57 12.46
CA TYR A 199 -2.95 -4.74 11.67
C TYR A 199 -3.61 -5.59 10.60
N VAL A 200 -4.92 -5.45 10.47
CA VAL A 200 -5.73 -6.07 9.43
C VAL A 200 -6.49 -4.97 8.70
N MET A 201 -6.32 -4.88 7.40
CA MET A 201 -6.99 -3.91 6.54
C MET A 201 -7.74 -4.64 5.44
N SER A 202 -9.03 -4.34 5.30
CA SER A 202 -9.86 -4.73 4.17
C SER A 202 -10.13 -3.49 3.32
N LEU A 203 -9.93 -3.62 2.01
CA LEU A 203 -10.17 -2.59 1.00
C LEU A 203 -11.17 -3.14 0.00
N ASP A 204 -12.35 -2.52 -0.05
CA ASP A 204 -13.44 -2.86 -0.96
C ASP A 204 -13.93 -1.62 -1.73
N THR A 205 -14.71 -1.82 -2.82
CA THR A 205 -15.35 -0.75 -3.61
C THR A 205 -16.81 -1.01 -3.78
#